data_d07fc9d35fe78b55c89625f2682a7f71
#
_entry.id   d07fc9d35fe78b55c89625f2682a7f71
#
_cell.length_a   1.000
_cell.length_b   1.000
_cell.length_c   1.000
_cell.angle_alpha   90.00
_cell.angle_beta   90.00
_cell.angle_gamma   90.00
#
_symmetry.space_group_name_H-M   'P 1'
#
loop_
_entity.id
_entity.type
_entity.pdbx_description
1 polymer ?
#
loop_
_entity_poly.entity_id
_entity_poly.type
_entity_poly.pdbx_seq_one_letter_code
_entity_poly.pdbx_strand_id
1 'polypeptide(L)'
;FYPVACVYENGGFRTDPYYENGDPFYSDCADYKVTLAFPADYSLASTGRQEKTRSGDEIIYECSAKNVRDFAAVAGEFKMLGTRVGKTNVNYYYYSDAEPEKSMTAAADALRTFSDLFGEYPYEQYSVVETGFLQGGMEYPQLSMVTDALSRSSYLDAIVHETAHQWWYGVVGNDEINYPWLDEGLAEASTSIFYEKNPFYGVDARKRTADALSAYVIYFDPSRPSPRSDVMTRPLGDYRDGFEYAYCSYVKGELMFSSLRSAIGDRKFFDGLKNYYTYYRFCNATPDGLVRCMSESSGRDLEGFFSSWLDGKVKMFA
;
A
#
# COMPACT_ATOMS: atom_id res chain seq x y z
N PHE A 1 12.21 12.86 8.46
CA PHE A 1 12.90 14.15 8.70
C PHE A 1 12.32 14.95 9.87
N TYR A 2 11.27 14.41 10.50
CA TYR A 2 10.63 14.95 11.69
C TYR A 2 10.32 13.79 12.67
N PRO A 3 10.22 14.04 13.99
CA PRO A 3 9.83 13.01 14.94
C PRO A 3 8.34 12.67 14.78
N VAL A 4 8.03 11.37 14.63
CA VAL A 4 6.66 10.84 14.60
C VAL A 4 6.27 10.46 16.03
N ALA A 5 5.04 10.79 16.43
CA ALA A 5 4.52 10.38 17.73
C ALA A 5 4.26 8.86 17.74
N CYS A 6 4.82 8.18 18.73
CA CYS A 6 4.56 6.77 18.92
C CYS A 6 3.09 6.54 19.31
N VAL A 7 2.51 5.43 18.83
CA VAL A 7 1.18 5.00 19.26
C VAL A 7 1.20 4.70 20.77
N TYR A 8 0.16 5.15 21.45
CA TYR A 8 -0.04 4.86 22.87
C TYR A 8 -1.13 3.81 23.05
N GLU A 9 -0.74 2.63 23.47
CA GLU A 9 -1.65 1.51 23.71
C GLU A 9 -1.24 0.69 24.93
N ASN A 10 -2.15 -0.05 25.52
CA ASN A 10 -1.88 -0.92 26.68
C ASN A 10 -1.17 -0.23 27.85
N GLY A 11 -1.34 1.08 28.01
CA GLY A 11 -0.74 1.87 29.09
C GLY A 11 0.69 2.33 28.83
N GLY A 12 1.22 2.24 27.61
CA GLY A 12 2.56 2.68 27.24
C GLY A 12 2.69 3.14 25.80
N PHE A 13 3.77 3.82 25.50
CA PHE A 13 4.15 4.16 24.13
C PHE A 13 4.84 2.96 23.45
N ARG A 14 4.47 2.69 22.20
CA ARG A 14 5.17 1.74 21.35
C ARG A 14 6.49 2.36 20.88
N THR A 15 7.58 1.71 21.26
CA THR A 15 8.95 2.17 20.95
C THR A 15 9.75 1.05 20.28
N ASP A 16 9.18 0.52 19.20
CA ASP A 16 9.82 -0.56 18.47
C ASP A 16 11.13 -0.09 17.84
N PRO A 17 12.13 -0.96 17.73
CA PRO A 17 13.37 -0.63 17.02
C PRO A 17 13.12 -0.46 15.54
N TYR A 18 14.03 0.21 14.84
CA TYR A 18 14.05 0.22 13.38
C TYR A 18 14.42 -1.17 12.86
N TYR A 19 13.72 -1.61 11.83
CA TYR A 19 14.00 -2.85 11.10
C TYR A 19 14.39 -2.53 9.66
N GLU A 20 15.34 -3.29 9.10
CA GLU A 20 15.80 -3.13 7.72
C GLU A 20 14.87 -3.81 6.71
N ASN A 21 14.03 -4.74 7.15
CA ASN A 21 13.03 -5.42 6.34
C ASN A 21 11.70 -4.68 6.43
N GLY A 22 11.01 -4.55 5.29
CA GLY A 22 9.66 -4.00 5.22
C GLY A 22 9.57 -2.53 5.60
N ASP A 23 8.36 -2.11 5.89
CA ASP A 23 8.00 -0.74 6.23
C ASP A 23 7.65 -0.67 7.72
N PRO A 24 8.61 -0.29 8.60
CA PRO A 24 8.42 -0.37 10.04
C PRO A 24 7.61 0.82 10.56
N PHE A 25 6.40 1.03 10.00
CA PHE A 25 5.52 2.12 10.37
C PHE A 25 4.40 1.66 11.31
N TYR A 26 4.20 2.43 12.35
CA TYR A 26 3.05 2.31 13.23
C TYR A 26 2.76 3.67 13.85
N SER A 27 1.71 4.33 13.39
CA SER A 27 1.35 5.68 13.81
C SER A 27 -0.16 5.87 13.82
N ASP A 28 -0.64 6.79 14.67
CA ASP A 28 -2.01 7.26 14.66
C ASP A 28 -2.17 8.39 13.64
N CYS A 29 -3.40 8.57 13.13
CA CYS A 29 -3.71 9.70 12.26
C CYS A 29 -3.66 11.01 13.04
N ALA A 30 -3.09 12.05 12.40
CA ALA A 30 -2.95 13.40 12.93
C ALA A 30 -3.24 14.47 11.87
N ASP A 31 -3.36 15.69 12.31
CA ASP A 31 -3.40 16.87 11.43
C ASP A 31 -2.00 17.47 11.32
N TYR A 32 -1.56 17.74 10.09
CA TYR A 32 -0.25 18.32 9.80
C TYR A 32 -0.36 19.72 9.21
N LYS A 33 0.50 20.61 9.67
CA LYS A 33 0.81 21.89 9.04
C LYS A 33 2.32 22.00 8.92
N VAL A 34 2.82 22.03 7.71
CA VAL A 34 4.25 22.00 7.42
C VAL A 34 4.59 23.14 6.47
N THR A 35 5.61 23.93 6.81
CA THR A 35 6.15 24.96 5.92
C THR A 35 7.51 24.52 5.42
N LEU A 36 7.67 24.51 4.10
CA LEU A 36 8.89 24.10 3.41
C LEU A 36 9.31 25.21 2.45
N ALA A 37 10.61 25.47 2.36
CA ALA A 37 11.17 26.42 1.41
C ALA A 37 12.17 25.72 0.50
N PHE A 38 12.03 25.93 -0.80
CA PHE A 38 12.90 25.35 -1.83
C PHE A 38 13.27 26.40 -2.89
N PRO A 39 14.36 26.20 -3.64
CA PRO A 39 14.68 27.02 -4.81
C PRO A 39 13.47 27.16 -5.76
N ALA A 40 13.35 28.29 -6.42
CA ALA A 40 12.17 28.64 -7.23
C ALA A 40 11.96 27.75 -8.47
N ASP A 41 12.96 27.00 -8.89
CA ASP A 41 12.94 26.01 -9.97
C ASP A 41 12.48 24.62 -9.52
N TYR A 42 12.36 24.41 -8.18
CA TYR A 42 11.87 23.15 -7.64
C TYR A 42 10.35 23.12 -7.55
N SER A 43 9.78 21.99 -7.96
CA SER A 43 8.39 21.62 -7.68
C SER A 43 8.33 20.71 -6.46
N LEU A 44 7.24 20.80 -5.69
CA LEU A 44 7.00 19.98 -4.51
C LEU A 44 5.82 19.04 -4.75
N ALA A 45 6.04 17.74 -4.53
CA ALA A 45 4.98 16.77 -4.26
C ALA A 45 4.94 16.51 -2.75
N SER A 46 3.78 16.54 -2.12
CA SER A 46 3.67 16.31 -0.67
C SER A 46 2.33 15.72 -0.26
N THR A 47 2.31 15.14 0.93
CA THR A 47 1.07 14.90 1.66
C THR A 47 0.30 16.20 1.86
N GLY A 48 -1.01 16.18 1.62
CA GLY A 48 -1.91 17.30 1.88
C GLY A 48 -2.00 18.34 0.76
N ARG A 49 -2.83 19.35 1.05
CA ARG A 49 -3.00 20.51 0.17
C ARG A 49 -1.81 21.46 0.33
N GLN A 50 -1.39 22.05 -0.77
CA GLN A 50 -0.30 23.02 -0.81
C GLN A 50 -0.81 24.41 -1.19
N GLU A 51 -0.33 25.42 -0.46
CA GLU A 51 -0.37 26.81 -0.86
C GLU A 51 1.07 27.29 -1.06
N LYS A 52 1.35 28.03 -2.13
CA LYS A 52 2.72 28.45 -2.45
C LYS A 52 2.83 29.95 -2.61
N THR A 53 3.89 30.50 -2.05
CA THR A 53 4.24 31.92 -2.13
C THR A 53 5.70 32.06 -2.56
N ARG A 54 5.98 32.92 -3.54
CA ARG A 54 7.34 33.21 -3.95
C ARG A 54 7.98 34.25 -3.02
N SER A 55 9.18 33.99 -2.56
CA SER A 55 9.99 34.89 -1.72
C SER A 55 11.41 34.97 -2.27
N GLY A 56 11.68 35.95 -3.13
CA GLY A 56 12.98 36.08 -3.80
C GLY A 56 13.25 34.92 -4.75
N ASP A 57 14.35 34.19 -4.48
CA ASP A 57 14.78 33.03 -5.27
C ASP A 57 14.23 31.68 -4.72
N GLU A 58 13.33 31.76 -3.74
CA GLU A 58 12.70 30.61 -3.13
C GLU A 58 11.18 30.61 -3.33
N ILE A 59 10.59 29.41 -3.25
CA ILE A 59 9.15 29.20 -3.07
C ILE A 59 8.92 28.60 -1.69
N ILE A 60 8.05 29.25 -0.93
CA ILE A 60 7.56 28.76 0.37
C ILE A 60 6.26 28.03 0.10
N TYR A 61 6.23 26.76 0.53
CA TYR A 61 5.07 25.88 0.48
C TYR A 61 4.47 25.74 1.87
N GLU A 62 3.21 26.11 2.04
CA GLU A 62 2.41 25.85 3.24
C GLU A 62 1.54 24.61 2.96
N CYS A 63 1.95 23.48 3.52
CA CYS A 63 1.28 22.21 3.36
C CYS A 63 0.33 21.95 4.53
N SER A 64 -0.89 21.49 4.24
CA SER A 64 -1.88 21.13 5.25
C SER A 64 -2.57 19.82 4.93
N ALA A 65 -2.56 18.88 5.88
CA ALA A 65 -3.24 17.60 5.77
C ALA A 65 -4.02 17.30 7.05
N LYS A 66 -5.13 16.61 6.92
CA LYS A 66 -5.98 16.20 8.05
C LYS A 66 -6.21 14.70 8.02
N ASN A 67 -6.20 14.12 9.22
CA ASN A 67 -6.42 12.68 9.41
C ASN A 67 -5.47 11.84 8.54
N VAL A 68 -4.16 12.13 8.58
CA VAL A 68 -3.12 11.35 7.88
C VAL A 68 -2.13 10.77 8.89
N ARG A 69 -1.58 9.58 8.56
CA ARG A 69 -0.68 8.85 9.48
C ARG A 69 0.67 9.49 9.62
N ASP A 70 1.16 10.06 8.52
CA ASP A 70 2.42 10.75 8.47
C ASP A 70 2.40 11.82 7.37
N PHE A 71 3.52 12.50 7.21
CA PHE A 71 3.72 13.53 6.22
C PHE A 71 5.01 13.27 5.44
N ALA A 72 4.89 13.19 4.14
CA ALA A 72 6.02 13.08 3.23
C ALA A 72 6.07 14.23 2.22
N ALA A 73 7.27 14.51 1.73
CA ALA A 73 7.52 15.55 0.74
C ALA A 73 8.70 15.19 -0.15
N VAL A 74 8.56 15.40 -1.44
CA VAL A 74 9.63 15.25 -2.43
C VAL A 74 9.73 16.53 -3.24
N ALA A 75 10.89 17.14 -3.27
CA ALA A 75 11.15 18.36 -4.03
C ALA A 75 12.23 18.12 -5.09
N GLY A 76 12.05 18.72 -6.27
CA GLY A 76 13.00 18.59 -7.38
C GLY A 76 12.53 19.32 -8.63
N GLU A 77 13.31 19.24 -9.68
CA GLU A 77 12.99 19.78 -11.02
C GLU A 77 12.04 18.84 -11.76
N PHE A 78 10.82 18.70 -11.25
CA PHE A 78 9.82 17.83 -11.85
C PHE A 78 9.01 18.51 -12.94
N LYS A 79 8.68 17.74 -13.98
CA LYS A 79 7.50 17.99 -14.82
C LYS A 79 6.29 17.40 -14.11
N MET A 80 5.11 17.94 -14.38
CA MET A 80 3.88 17.47 -13.74
C MET A 80 2.76 17.31 -14.77
N LEU A 81 2.05 16.19 -14.66
CA LEU A 81 0.74 15.99 -15.28
C LEU A 81 -0.33 15.92 -14.19
N GLY A 82 -1.54 16.30 -14.52
CA GLY A 82 -2.66 16.26 -13.58
C GLY A 82 -3.95 15.87 -14.25
N THR A 83 -4.79 15.17 -13.50
CA THR A 83 -6.17 14.83 -13.87
C THR A 83 -7.06 14.85 -12.64
N ARG A 84 -8.35 14.56 -12.82
CA ARG A 84 -9.31 14.54 -11.71
C ARG A 84 -10.12 13.24 -11.70
N VAL A 85 -10.24 12.62 -10.52
CA VAL A 85 -11.09 11.48 -10.28
C VAL A 85 -12.08 11.85 -9.16
N GLY A 86 -13.36 11.97 -9.50
CA GLY A 86 -14.36 12.47 -8.57
C GLY A 86 -14.00 13.86 -8.02
N LYS A 87 -13.82 13.97 -6.72
CA LYS A 87 -13.37 15.21 -6.04
C LYS A 87 -11.85 15.33 -5.94
N THR A 88 -11.10 14.27 -6.22
CA THR A 88 -9.65 14.18 -6.00
C THR A 88 -8.87 14.65 -7.20
N ASN A 89 -7.95 15.59 -7.01
CA ASN A 89 -6.93 15.93 -8.00
C ASN A 89 -5.82 14.89 -7.94
N VAL A 90 -5.56 14.22 -9.06
CA VAL A 90 -4.47 13.23 -9.19
C VAL A 90 -3.33 13.90 -9.93
N ASN A 91 -2.15 13.95 -9.33
CA ASN A 91 -0.95 14.56 -9.87
C ASN A 91 0.13 13.52 -10.08
N TYR A 92 0.86 13.60 -11.18
CA TYR A 92 2.01 12.78 -11.46
C TYR A 92 3.23 13.66 -11.69
N TYR A 93 4.23 13.52 -10.82
CA TYR A 93 5.49 14.24 -10.89
C TYR A 93 6.57 13.33 -11.44
N TYR A 94 7.31 13.78 -12.45
CA TYR A 94 8.30 12.97 -13.14
C TYR A 94 9.44 13.82 -13.67
N TYR A 95 10.58 13.18 -13.93
CA TYR A 95 11.75 13.80 -14.55
C TYR A 95 12.27 13.01 -15.75
N SER A 96 12.17 11.68 -15.75
CA SER A 96 12.73 10.80 -16.77
C SER A 96 11.73 9.86 -17.43
N ASP A 97 10.55 9.66 -16.86
CA ASP A 97 9.52 8.74 -17.39
C ASP A 97 9.23 9.07 -18.88
N ALA A 98 9.44 8.07 -19.74
CA ALA A 98 9.25 8.19 -21.18
C ALA A 98 7.76 8.14 -21.61
N GLU A 99 6.86 7.65 -20.74
CA GLU A 99 5.42 7.51 -21.02
C GLU A 99 4.57 8.07 -19.86
N PRO A 100 4.75 9.34 -19.46
CA PRO A 100 4.17 9.88 -18.24
C PRO A 100 2.63 9.92 -18.26
N GLU A 101 2.01 10.01 -19.43
CA GLU A 101 0.55 9.96 -19.58
C GLU A 101 0.00 8.58 -19.19
N LYS A 102 0.74 7.51 -19.49
CA LYS A 102 0.35 6.16 -19.08
C LYS A 102 0.48 5.97 -17.58
N SER A 103 1.53 6.52 -16.97
CA SER A 103 1.74 6.48 -15.51
C SER A 103 0.65 7.24 -14.77
N MET A 104 0.34 8.44 -15.19
CA MET A 104 -0.75 9.24 -14.63
C MET A 104 -2.10 8.53 -14.82
N THR A 105 -2.34 7.94 -16.01
CA THR A 105 -3.59 7.20 -16.27
C THR A 105 -3.71 5.99 -15.35
N ALA A 106 -2.62 5.24 -15.11
CA ALA A 106 -2.62 4.11 -14.20
C ALA A 106 -2.98 4.53 -12.76
N ALA A 107 -2.40 5.61 -12.26
CA ALA A 107 -2.74 6.15 -10.94
C ALA A 107 -4.22 6.58 -10.85
N ALA A 108 -4.72 7.27 -11.87
CA ALA A 108 -6.12 7.72 -11.91
C ALA A 108 -7.11 6.56 -12.01
N ASP A 109 -6.83 5.55 -12.84
CA ASP A 109 -7.67 4.37 -13.00
C ASP A 109 -7.63 3.48 -11.74
N ALA A 110 -6.48 3.35 -11.09
CA ALA A 110 -6.36 2.65 -9.80
C ALA A 110 -7.19 3.36 -8.73
N LEU A 111 -7.05 4.68 -8.60
CA LEU A 111 -7.82 5.47 -7.63
C LEU A 111 -9.34 5.34 -7.87
N ARG A 112 -9.78 5.33 -9.12
CA ARG A 112 -11.20 5.13 -9.49
C ARG A 112 -11.66 3.73 -9.14
N THR A 113 -10.91 2.72 -9.58
CA THR A 113 -11.25 1.30 -9.36
C THR A 113 -11.36 0.99 -7.87
N PHE A 114 -10.42 1.43 -7.07
CA PHE A 114 -10.40 1.17 -5.63
C PHE A 114 -11.47 1.98 -4.89
N SER A 115 -11.77 3.21 -5.33
CA SER A 115 -12.90 3.98 -4.80
C SER A 115 -14.24 3.26 -5.01
N ASP A 116 -14.45 2.66 -6.17
CA ASP A 116 -15.68 1.92 -6.49
C ASP A 116 -15.78 0.60 -5.72
N LEU A 117 -14.66 -0.09 -5.53
CA LEU A 117 -14.61 -1.41 -4.91
C LEU A 117 -14.56 -1.38 -3.38
N PHE A 118 -13.83 -0.45 -2.79
CA PHE A 118 -13.52 -0.46 -1.35
C PHE A 118 -14.18 0.68 -0.58
N GLY A 119 -14.53 1.77 -1.25
CA GLY A 119 -15.11 2.96 -0.68
C GLY A 119 -14.40 4.22 -1.17
N GLU A 120 -15.11 5.35 -1.18
CA GLU A 120 -14.64 6.61 -1.73
C GLU A 120 -13.31 7.05 -1.09
N TYR A 121 -12.32 7.39 -1.91
CA TYR A 121 -11.08 8.01 -1.44
C TYR A 121 -11.37 9.33 -0.72
N PRO A 122 -10.92 9.51 0.51
CA PRO A 122 -11.46 10.58 1.35
C PRO A 122 -10.84 11.95 1.08
N TYR A 123 -9.66 12.01 0.45
CA TYR A 123 -8.90 13.24 0.30
C TYR A 123 -9.10 13.92 -1.06
N GLU A 124 -8.80 15.22 -1.12
CA GLU A 124 -8.99 16.05 -2.31
C GLU A 124 -7.80 16.01 -3.28
N GLN A 125 -6.70 15.39 -2.88
CA GLN A 125 -5.52 15.20 -3.71
C GLN A 125 -4.91 13.83 -3.51
N TYR A 126 -4.22 13.35 -4.55
CA TYR A 126 -3.32 12.21 -4.56
C TYR A 126 -2.20 12.47 -5.54
N SER A 127 -0.97 12.26 -5.13
CA SER A 127 0.21 12.44 -5.99
C SER A 127 1.00 11.16 -6.10
N VAL A 128 1.49 10.87 -7.29
CA VAL A 128 2.54 9.87 -7.53
C VAL A 128 3.77 10.62 -8.00
N VAL A 129 4.94 10.28 -7.47
CA VAL A 129 6.19 10.91 -7.84
C VAL A 129 7.25 9.86 -8.24
N GLU A 130 7.83 10.05 -9.42
CA GLU A 130 9.01 9.33 -9.86
C GLU A 130 10.22 9.75 -9.01
N THR A 131 10.94 8.77 -8.46
CA THR A 131 12.08 9.01 -7.58
C THR A 131 13.25 8.09 -7.92
N GLY A 132 14.46 8.46 -7.51
CA GLY A 132 15.67 7.64 -7.64
C GLY A 132 16.03 6.85 -6.39
N PHE A 133 15.06 6.48 -5.54
CA PHE A 133 15.37 5.71 -4.34
C PHE A 133 15.51 4.19 -4.61
N LEU A 134 15.98 3.42 -3.62
CA LEU A 134 16.39 2.04 -3.86
C LEU A 134 15.26 1.01 -3.77
N GLN A 135 14.20 1.31 -3.05
CA GLN A 135 13.01 0.47 -2.90
C GLN A 135 12.13 0.60 -4.16
N GLY A 136 11.21 -0.33 -4.37
CA GLY A 136 10.30 -0.32 -5.53
C GLY A 136 9.30 0.83 -5.50
N GLY A 137 8.64 1.03 -4.38
CA GLY A 137 7.70 2.09 -4.10
C GLY A 137 7.66 2.46 -2.63
N MET A 138 6.83 3.46 -2.27
CA MET A 138 6.52 3.86 -0.91
C MET A 138 5.21 4.63 -0.88
N GLU A 139 4.33 4.23 0.00
CA GLU A 139 2.90 4.54 0.00
C GLU A 139 2.47 5.67 0.92
N TYR A 140 3.27 6.67 1.17
CA TYR A 140 2.89 7.76 2.08
C TYR A 140 1.48 8.29 1.80
N PRO A 141 0.73 8.67 2.84
CA PRO A 141 -0.64 9.15 2.67
C PRO A 141 -0.71 10.33 1.69
N GLN A 142 -1.55 10.19 0.66
CA GLN A 142 -1.73 11.16 -0.42
C GLN A 142 -0.49 11.37 -1.33
N LEU A 143 0.60 10.62 -1.11
CA LEU A 143 1.84 10.74 -1.88
C LEU A 143 2.50 9.37 -2.01
N SER A 144 2.43 8.74 -3.17
CA SER A 144 3.20 7.54 -3.46
C SER A 144 4.48 7.88 -4.22
N MET A 145 5.58 7.26 -3.83
CA MET A 145 6.87 7.34 -4.51
C MET A 145 7.09 6.05 -5.29
N VAL A 146 7.62 6.15 -6.51
CA VAL A 146 7.96 4.98 -7.33
C VAL A 146 9.33 5.18 -7.93
N THR A 147 10.21 4.18 -7.82
CA THR A 147 11.57 4.27 -8.32
C THR A 147 11.66 4.18 -9.84
N ASP A 148 12.51 5.02 -10.44
CA ASP A 148 12.81 5.02 -11.88
C ASP A 148 13.63 3.80 -12.34
N ALA A 149 14.14 2.99 -11.39
CA ALA A 149 14.95 1.80 -11.69
C ALA A 149 14.12 0.61 -12.20
N LEU A 150 12.80 0.65 -12.12
CA LEU A 150 11.91 -0.45 -12.53
C LEU A 150 11.77 -0.54 -14.06
N SER A 151 11.54 -1.76 -14.55
CA SER A 151 11.06 -1.95 -15.92
C SER A 151 9.71 -1.28 -16.11
N ARG A 152 9.34 -0.94 -17.35
CA ARG A 152 8.06 -0.24 -17.61
C ARG A 152 6.84 -0.97 -17.05
N SER A 153 6.78 -2.29 -17.20
CA SER A 153 5.66 -3.09 -16.64
C SER A 153 5.66 -3.07 -15.13
N SER A 154 6.81 -3.24 -14.50
CA SER A 154 6.94 -3.21 -13.04
C SER A 154 6.67 -1.81 -12.47
N TYR A 155 6.99 -0.76 -13.23
CA TYR A 155 6.71 0.62 -12.84
C TYR A 155 5.19 0.91 -12.76
N LEU A 156 4.42 0.46 -13.76
CA LEU A 156 2.97 0.58 -13.74
C LEU A 156 2.35 -0.28 -12.65
N ASP A 157 2.90 -1.48 -12.43
CA ASP A 157 2.48 -2.38 -11.37
C ASP A 157 2.68 -1.74 -9.98
N ALA A 158 3.86 -1.14 -9.76
CA ALA A 158 4.15 -0.40 -8.53
C ALA A 158 3.20 0.81 -8.34
N ILE A 159 2.91 1.60 -9.38
CA ILE A 159 1.94 2.70 -9.27
C ILE A 159 0.57 2.19 -8.78
N VAL A 160 0.11 1.05 -9.29
CA VAL A 160 -1.18 0.46 -8.89
C VAL A 160 -1.12 -0.04 -7.45
N HIS A 161 -0.03 -0.72 -7.08
CA HIS A 161 0.23 -1.23 -5.73
C HIS A 161 0.27 -0.08 -4.71
N GLU A 162 1.08 0.94 -4.94
CA GLU A 162 1.18 2.10 -4.06
C GLU A 162 -0.14 2.89 -3.97
N THR A 163 -0.95 2.85 -5.04
CA THR A 163 -2.29 3.44 -4.99
C THR A 163 -3.24 2.62 -4.11
N ALA A 164 -3.11 1.29 -4.04
CA ALA A 164 -3.93 0.45 -3.17
C ALA A 164 -3.66 0.72 -1.68
N HIS A 165 -2.43 1.02 -1.33
CA HIS A 165 -2.04 1.43 0.01
C HIS A 165 -2.68 2.74 0.48
N GLN A 166 -3.23 3.55 -0.42
CA GLN A 166 -4.03 4.70 -0.01
C GLN A 166 -5.30 4.29 0.75
N TRP A 167 -5.77 3.03 0.59
CA TRP A 167 -6.80 2.39 1.41
C TRP A 167 -6.19 1.59 2.55
N TRP A 168 -5.22 0.71 2.24
CA TRP A 168 -4.58 -0.26 3.14
C TRP A 168 -3.22 0.27 3.59
N TYR A 169 -3.14 1.11 4.51
CA TYR A 169 -2.18 1.94 5.19
C TYR A 169 -2.69 3.39 5.33
N GLY A 170 -2.82 4.15 4.25
CA GLY A 170 -3.14 5.58 4.32
C GLY A 170 -4.41 5.89 5.10
N VAL A 171 -5.49 5.17 4.84
CA VAL A 171 -6.80 5.37 5.51
C VAL A 171 -7.07 4.33 6.59
N VAL A 172 -6.87 3.05 6.30
CA VAL A 172 -6.95 1.96 7.28
C VAL A 172 -5.53 1.51 7.59
N GLY A 173 -5.00 1.94 8.72
CA GLY A 173 -3.67 1.55 9.13
C GLY A 173 -3.63 0.24 9.90
N ASN A 174 -2.42 -0.23 10.12
CA ASN A 174 -2.12 -1.39 10.95
C ASN A 174 -0.76 -1.22 11.63
N ASP A 175 -0.44 -2.12 12.50
CA ASP A 175 0.90 -2.30 13.05
C ASP A 175 1.72 -3.11 12.02
N GLU A 176 2.38 -2.41 11.08
CA GLU A 176 3.18 -3.02 10.02
C GLU A 176 4.40 -3.76 10.55
N ILE A 177 4.85 -3.38 11.75
CA ILE A 177 5.96 -4.06 12.41
C ILE A 177 5.60 -5.49 12.79
N ASN A 178 4.39 -5.69 13.30
CA ASN A 178 3.93 -7.01 13.77
C ASN A 178 3.04 -7.74 12.77
N TYR A 179 2.37 -7.02 11.88
CA TYR A 179 1.42 -7.60 10.92
C TYR A 179 1.61 -7.07 9.49
N PRO A 180 2.82 -7.15 8.92
CA PRO A 180 3.12 -6.55 7.61
C PRO A 180 2.35 -7.18 6.45
N TRP A 181 1.77 -8.36 6.62
CA TRP A 181 0.93 -9.02 5.63
C TRP A 181 -0.44 -8.36 5.46
N LEU A 182 -0.84 -7.53 6.44
CA LEU A 182 -2.22 -7.02 6.52
C LEU A 182 -2.47 -5.92 5.47
N ASP A 183 -1.52 -5.06 5.26
CA ASP A 183 -1.53 -4.04 4.20
C ASP A 183 -0.93 -4.55 2.89
N GLU A 184 0.25 -5.18 2.93
CA GLU A 184 0.95 -5.66 1.76
C GLU A 184 0.18 -6.75 1.01
N GLY A 185 -0.38 -7.70 1.75
CA GLY A 185 -1.21 -8.74 1.15
C GLY A 185 -2.50 -8.18 0.53
N LEU A 186 -3.10 -7.17 1.15
CA LEU A 186 -4.26 -6.46 0.59
C LEU A 186 -3.88 -5.62 -0.63
N ALA A 187 -2.73 -4.94 -0.62
CA ALA A 187 -2.26 -4.15 -1.75
C ALA A 187 -1.94 -5.03 -2.96
N GLU A 188 -1.26 -6.17 -2.78
CA GLU A 188 -1.01 -7.14 -3.85
C GLU A 188 -2.30 -7.75 -4.42
N ALA A 189 -3.22 -8.16 -3.55
CA ALA A 189 -4.52 -8.66 -3.99
C ALA A 189 -5.30 -7.58 -4.75
N SER A 190 -5.25 -6.32 -4.29
CA SER A 190 -5.89 -5.19 -4.96
C SER A 190 -5.28 -4.91 -6.33
N THR A 191 -3.97 -5.07 -6.48
CA THR A 191 -3.26 -4.94 -7.75
C THR A 191 -3.73 -5.99 -8.76
N SER A 192 -3.87 -7.25 -8.34
CA SER A 192 -4.43 -8.30 -9.18
C SER A 192 -5.90 -8.04 -9.56
N ILE A 193 -6.70 -7.53 -8.62
CA ILE A 193 -8.10 -7.12 -8.86
C ILE A 193 -8.16 -5.94 -9.84
N PHE A 194 -7.25 -4.97 -9.72
CA PHE A 194 -7.18 -3.86 -10.68
C PHE A 194 -7.04 -4.33 -12.11
N TYR A 195 -6.11 -5.24 -12.39
CA TYR A 195 -5.92 -5.77 -13.74
C TYR A 195 -7.10 -6.62 -14.22
N GLU A 196 -7.78 -7.32 -13.32
CA GLU A 196 -9.04 -8.03 -13.66
C GLU A 196 -10.12 -7.04 -14.12
N LYS A 197 -10.24 -5.90 -13.45
CA LYS A 197 -11.25 -4.86 -13.75
C LYS A 197 -10.86 -3.97 -14.93
N ASN A 198 -9.58 -3.91 -15.26
CA ASN A 198 -9.02 -3.06 -16.32
C ASN A 198 -8.22 -3.88 -17.36
N PRO A 199 -8.87 -4.81 -18.08
CA PRO A 199 -8.18 -5.74 -18.99
C PRO A 199 -7.46 -5.07 -20.15
N PHE A 200 -7.76 -3.81 -20.44
CA PHE A 200 -7.10 -3.01 -21.49
C PHE A 200 -5.63 -2.67 -21.17
N TYR A 201 -5.16 -2.88 -19.93
CA TYR A 201 -3.73 -2.84 -19.61
C TYR A 201 -2.94 -4.03 -20.16
N GLY A 202 -3.62 -5.07 -20.66
CA GLY A 202 -2.99 -6.23 -21.29
C GLY A 202 -2.33 -7.20 -20.29
N VAL A 203 -2.57 -7.03 -18.99
CA VAL A 203 -2.09 -7.94 -17.96
C VAL A 203 -3.16 -8.98 -17.65
N ASP A 204 -2.79 -10.25 -17.74
CA ASP A 204 -3.67 -11.37 -17.36
C ASP A 204 -3.62 -11.57 -15.83
N ALA A 205 -4.67 -11.13 -15.14
CA ALA A 205 -4.77 -11.26 -13.69
C ALA A 205 -4.72 -12.71 -13.19
N ARG A 206 -5.24 -13.67 -13.96
CA ARG A 206 -5.16 -15.10 -13.60
C ARG A 206 -3.73 -15.61 -13.70
N LYS A 207 -3.01 -15.18 -14.75
CA LYS A 207 -1.59 -15.52 -14.90
C LYS A 207 -0.78 -14.90 -13.77
N ARG A 208 -1.07 -13.66 -13.36
CA ARG A 208 -0.40 -13.01 -12.22
C ARG A 208 -0.52 -13.86 -10.95
N THR A 209 -1.72 -14.28 -10.57
CA THR A 209 -1.94 -15.17 -9.40
C THR A 209 -1.28 -16.55 -9.58
N ALA A 210 -1.25 -17.11 -10.80
CA ALA A 210 -0.57 -18.38 -11.07
C ALA A 210 0.97 -18.23 -10.98
N ASP A 211 1.51 -17.09 -11.41
CA ASP A 211 2.94 -16.77 -11.25
C ASP A 211 3.29 -16.60 -9.76
N ALA A 212 2.44 -15.95 -8.96
CA ALA A 212 2.59 -15.84 -7.51
C ALA A 212 2.59 -17.22 -6.83
N LEU A 213 1.68 -18.12 -7.22
CA LEU A 213 1.67 -19.50 -6.72
C LEU A 213 2.96 -20.25 -7.08
N SER A 214 3.43 -20.11 -8.32
CA SER A 214 4.67 -20.72 -8.77
C SER A 214 5.87 -20.19 -7.97
N ALA A 215 5.91 -18.89 -7.73
CA ALA A 215 6.95 -18.24 -6.94
C ALA A 215 6.93 -18.73 -5.47
N TYR A 216 5.74 -18.85 -4.86
CA TYR A 216 5.58 -19.43 -3.53
C TYR A 216 6.12 -20.86 -3.46
N VAL A 217 5.68 -21.73 -4.39
CA VAL A 217 6.11 -23.15 -4.42
C VAL A 217 7.63 -23.27 -4.55
N ILE A 218 8.23 -22.48 -5.45
CA ILE A 218 9.69 -22.49 -5.64
C ILE A 218 10.42 -21.97 -4.39
N TYR A 219 9.91 -20.91 -3.76
CA TYR A 219 10.59 -20.28 -2.64
C TYR A 219 10.52 -21.12 -1.37
N PHE A 220 9.37 -21.68 -1.05
CA PHE A 220 9.12 -22.46 0.17
C PHE A 220 9.28 -23.98 -0.01
N ASP A 221 9.88 -24.43 -1.11
CA ASP A 221 10.12 -25.87 -1.37
C ASP A 221 10.78 -26.55 -0.14
N PRO A 222 10.09 -27.50 0.52
CA PRO A 222 10.60 -28.16 1.72
C PRO A 222 11.81 -29.06 1.47
N SER A 223 12.08 -29.42 0.21
CA SER A 223 13.25 -30.22 -0.15
C SER A 223 14.58 -29.45 -0.15
N ARG A 224 14.53 -28.12 0.00
CA ARG A 224 15.74 -27.29 0.05
C ARG A 224 16.58 -27.61 1.30
N PRO A 225 17.92 -27.47 1.19
CA PRO A 225 18.84 -27.75 2.31
C PRO A 225 18.59 -26.87 3.55
N SER A 226 17.98 -25.68 3.35
CA SER A 226 17.61 -24.77 4.43
C SER A 226 16.14 -24.37 4.23
N PRO A 227 15.18 -25.13 4.79
CA PRO A 227 13.76 -24.81 4.67
C PRO A 227 13.46 -23.41 5.21
N ARG A 228 12.56 -22.72 4.53
CA ARG A 228 12.07 -21.39 4.91
C ARG A 228 10.72 -21.50 5.59
N SER A 229 10.48 -20.59 6.52
CA SER A 229 9.18 -20.52 7.20
C SER A 229 8.21 -19.66 6.37
N ASP A 230 7.03 -20.17 6.12
CA ASP A 230 5.93 -19.44 5.50
C ASP A 230 4.88 -18.95 6.53
N VAL A 231 5.25 -18.89 7.80
CA VAL A 231 4.42 -18.30 8.87
C VAL A 231 4.40 -16.78 8.67
N MET A 232 3.19 -16.20 8.64
CA MET A 232 2.97 -14.76 8.40
C MET A 232 2.79 -13.95 9.70
N THR A 233 2.57 -14.63 10.84
CA THR A 233 2.36 -14.00 12.16
C THR A 233 3.67 -13.65 12.86
N ARG A 234 4.67 -13.22 12.11
CA ARG A 234 5.99 -12.84 12.62
C ARG A 234 6.19 -11.34 12.49
N PRO A 235 6.79 -10.68 13.49
CA PRO A 235 7.23 -9.30 13.35
C PRO A 235 8.37 -9.20 12.34
N LEU A 236 8.58 -7.99 11.81
CA LEU A 236 9.60 -7.71 10.78
C LEU A 236 11.00 -8.24 11.12
N GLY A 237 11.38 -8.17 12.41
CA GLY A 237 12.69 -8.63 12.88
C GLY A 237 12.89 -10.15 12.85
N ASP A 238 11.84 -10.94 12.71
CA ASP A 238 11.90 -12.41 12.74
C ASP A 238 11.98 -13.03 11.34
N TYR A 239 11.90 -12.23 10.28
CA TYR A 239 12.18 -12.68 8.92
C TYR A 239 13.69 -12.77 8.71
N ARG A 240 14.14 -13.84 8.07
CA ARG A 240 15.55 -14.11 7.81
C ARG A 240 16.20 -13.04 6.93
N ASP A 241 15.48 -12.57 5.95
CA ASP A 241 15.90 -11.59 4.96
C ASP A 241 14.68 -10.95 4.28
N GLY A 242 14.91 -9.90 3.50
CA GLY A 242 13.87 -9.21 2.76
C GLY A 242 13.11 -10.08 1.75
N PHE A 243 13.73 -11.16 1.24
CA PHE A 243 13.02 -12.09 0.37
C PHE A 243 12.02 -12.94 1.14
N GLU A 244 12.38 -13.47 2.30
CA GLU A 244 11.43 -14.22 3.14
C GLU A 244 10.27 -13.35 3.57
N TYR A 245 10.54 -12.10 3.94
CA TYR A 245 9.53 -11.09 4.21
C TYR A 245 8.58 -10.90 3.00
N ALA A 246 9.13 -10.59 1.82
CA ALA A 246 8.35 -10.34 0.62
C ALA A 246 7.51 -11.56 0.20
N TYR A 247 8.07 -12.77 0.24
CA TYR A 247 7.33 -13.97 -0.12
C TYR A 247 6.23 -14.32 0.89
N CYS A 248 6.38 -13.95 2.16
CA CYS A 248 5.33 -14.13 3.17
C CYS A 248 4.24 -13.06 3.08
N SER A 249 4.63 -11.78 3.08
CA SER A 249 3.68 -10.66 3.20
C SER A 249 2.97 -10.38 1.87
N TYR A 250 3.73 -10.30 0.78
CA TYR A 250 3.19 -9.97 -0.56
C TYR A 250 2.63 -11.21 -1.26
N VAL A 251 3.52 -12.17 -1.60
CA VAL A 251 3.15 -13.30 -2.45
C VAL A 251 2.13 -14.20 -1.77
N LYS A 252 2.40 -14.66 -0.56
CA LYS A 252 1.46 -15.50 0.19
C LYS A 252 0.22 -14.71 0.63
N GLY A 253 0.37 -13.42 0.93
CA GLY A 253 -0.72 -12.50 1.22
C GLY A 253 -1.71 -12.42 0.06
N GLU A 254 -1.26 -12.17 -1.17
CA GLU A 254 -2.10 -12.19 -2.37
C GLU A 254 -2.85 -13.52 -2.51
N LEU A 255 -2.13 -14.65 -2.38
CA LEU A 255 -2.72 -15.98 -2.52
C LEU A 255 -3.78 -16.27 -1.45
N MET A 256 -3.57 -15.80 -0.23
CA MET A 256 -4.55 -15.91 0.85
C MET A 256 -5.83 -15.15 0.53
N PHE A 257 -5.73 -13.87 0.13
CA PHE A 257 -6.91 -13.07 -0.21
C PHE A 257 -7.61 -13.55 -1.49
N SER A 258 -6.88 -13.99 -2.49
CA SER A 258 -7.42 -14.63 -3.70
C SER A 258 -8.21 -15.91 -3.37
N SER A 259 -7.66 -16.74 -2.46
CA SER A 259 -8.32 -17.94 -1.97
C SER A 259 -9.55 -17.62 -1.12
N LEU A 260 -9.49 -16.61 -0.26
CA LEU A 260 -10.63 -16.12 0.51
C LEU A 260 -11.76 -15.68 -0.43
N ARG A 261 -11.44 -14.83 -1.42
CA ARG A 261 -12.41 -14.36 -2.43
C ARG A 261 -13.08 -15.54 -3.16
N SER A 262 -12.30 -16.53 -3.54
CA SER A 262 -12.81 -17.75 -4.17
C SER A 262 -13.74 -18.55 -3.24
N ALA A 263 -13.43 -18.61 -1.95
CA ALA A 263 -14.18 -19.39 -0.97
C ALA A 263 -15.53 -18.75 -0.58
N ILE A 264 -15.60 -17.42 -0.50
CA ILE A 264 -16.81 -16.70 -0.05
C ILE A 264 -17.58 -16.00 -1.17
N GLY A 265 -16.95 -15.85 -2.35
CA GLY A 265 -17.51 -15.21 -3.55
C GLY A 265 -17.34 -13.68 -3.55
N ASP A 266 -17.29 -13.11 -4.76
CA ASP A 266 -16.97 -11.69 -5.02
C ASP A 266 -17.79 -10.73 -4.16
N ARG A 267 -19.11 -10.85 -4.17
CA ARG A 267 -19.98 -9.91 -3.46
C ARG A 267 -19.61 -9.82 -1.98
N LYS A 268 -19.51 -10.97 -1.31
CA LYS A 268 -19.20 -11.02 0.12
C LYS A 268 -17.80 -10.54 0.44
N PHE A 269 -16.85 -10.82 -0.46
CA PHE A 269 -15.47 -10.35 -0.34
C PHE A 269 -15.40 -8.83 -0.40
N PHE A 270 -15.99 -8.22 -1.43
CA PHE A 270 -15.97 -6.76 -1.56
C PHE A 270 -16.84 -6.06 -0.50
N ASP A 271 -17.96 -6.64 -0.08
CA ASP A 271 -18.74 -6.12 1.04
C ASP A 271 -17.92 -6.17 2.34
N GLY A 272 -17.12 -7.22 2.55
CA GLY A 272 -16.20 -7.34 3.69
C GLY A 272 -15.12 -6.27 3.69
N LEU A 273 -14.48 -6.02 2.55
CA LEU A 273 -13.47 -4.95 2.41
C LEU A 273 -14.07 -3.55 2.61
N LYS A 274 -15.29 -3.30 2.09
CA LYS A 274 -16.00 -2.03 2.33
C LYS A 274 -16.32 -1.84 3.81
N ASN A 275 -16.75 -2.90 4.50
CA ASN A 275 -16.99 -2.86 5.93
C ASN A 275 -15.70 -2.60 6.71
N TYR A 276 -14.62 -3.29 6.35
CA TYR A 276 -13.30 -3.09 6.95
C TYR A 276 -12.82 -1.64 6.79
N TYR A 277 -12.88 -1.09 5.57
CA TYR A 277 -12.58 0.31 5.29
C TYR A 277 -13.46 1.27 6.12
N THR A 278 -14.76 1.01 6.20
CA THR A 278 -15.71 1.90 6.89
C THR A 278 -15.49 1.91 8.39
N TYR A 279 -15.24 0.73 8.99
CA TYR A 279 -15.04 0.60 10.43
C TYR A 279 -13.70 1.17 10.91
N TYR A 280 -12.64 0.95 10.12
CA TYR A 280 -11.28 1.32 10.54
C TYR A 280 -10.75 2.58 9.86
N ARG A 281 -11.60 3.31 9.17
CA ARG A 281 -11.22 4.56 8.54
C ARG A 281 -10.57 5.51 9.55
N PHE A 282 -9.30 5.90 9.25
CA PHE A 282 -8.45 6.76 10.07
C PHE A 282 -8.04 6.18 11.44
N CYS A 283 -8.16 4.86 11.58
CA CYS A 283 -7.75 4.12 12.75
C CYS A 283 -6.72 3.05 12.38
N ASN A 284 -6.07 2.48 13.39
CA ASN A 284 -5.28 1.27 13.23
C ASN A 284 -6.17 0.04 13.40
N ALA A 285 -6.20 -0.81 12.38
CA ALA A 285 -6.89 -2.08 12.40
C ALA A 285 -5.97 -3.21 12.89
N THR A 286 -6.59 -4.29 13.32
CA THR A 286 -5.90 -5.52 13.73
C THR A 286 -6.29 -6.68 12.82
N PRO A 287 -5.50 -7.78 12.78
CA PRO A 287 -5.91 -9.01 12.11
C PRO A 287 -7.32 -9.47 12.49
N ASP A 288 -7.66 -9.48 13.78
CA ASP A 288 -8.99 -9.87 14.27
C ASP A 288 -10.09 -8.95 13.73
N GLY A 289 -9.77 -7.66 13.55
CA GLY A 289 -10.69 -6.69 12.95
C GLY A 289 -11.04 -7.02 11.51
N LEU A 290 -10.06 -7.41 10.70
CA LEU A 290 -10.28 -7.88 9.34
C LEU A 290 -11.09 -9.19 9.32
N VAL A 291 -10.67 -10.17 10.12
CA VAL A 291 -11.36 -11.48 10.24
C VAL A 291 -12.83 -11.28 10.59
N ARG A 292 -13.13 -10.40 11.55
CA ARG A 292 -14.50 -10.05 11.93
C ARG A 292 -15.30 -9.48 10.76
N CYS A 293 -14.79 -8.45 10.07
CA CYS A 293 -15.48 -7.84 8.94
C CYS A 293 -15.77 -8.84 7.82
N MET A 294 -14.82 -9.71 7.52
CA MET A 294 -14.96 -10.76 6.50
C MET A 294 -15.95 -11.85 6.94
N SER A 295 -15.92 -12.24 8.21
CA SER A 295 -16.85 -13.23 8.77
C SER A 295 -18.30 -12.71 8.77
N GLU A 296 -18.53 -11.49 9.23
CA GLU A 296 -19.85 -10.84 9.23
C GLU A 296 -20.40 -10.72 7.80
N SER A 297 -19.62 -10.26 6.85
CA SER A 297 -20.04 -10.09 5.46
C SER A 297 -20.29 -11.42 4.74
N SER A 298 -19.52 -12.44 5.06
CA SER A 298 -19.68 -13.77 4.46
C SER A 298 -20.80 -14.59 5.10
N GLY A 299 -21.17 -14.27 6.35
CA GLY A 299 -22.05 -15.11 7.18
C GLY A 299 -21.39 -16.43 7.56
N ARG A 300 -20.06 -16.51 7.60
CA ARG A 300 -19.25 -17.68 7.95
C ARG A 300 -18.22 -17.29 9.01
N ASP A 301 -17.93 -18.17 9.92
CA ASP A 301 -16.74 -18.06 10.75
C ASP A 301 -15.49 -18.33 9.89
N LEU A 302 -14.62 -17.33 9.79
CA LEU A 302 -13.39 -17.39 9.00
C LEU A 302 -12.11 -17.45 9.85
N GLU A 303 -12.23 -17.54 11.18
CA GLU A 303 -11.07 -17.61 12.07
C GLU A 303 -10.15 -18.79 11.72
N GLY A 304 -10.73 -19.97 11.50
CA GLY A 304 -9.99 -21.15 11.07
C GLY A 304 -9.34 -21.03 9.69
N PHE A 305 -9.95 -20.28 8.77
CA PHE A 305 -9.34 -19.98 7.47
C PHE A 305 -8.09 -19.12 7.65
N PHE A 306 -8.21 -17.97 8.29
CA PHE A 306 -7.09 -17.05 8.46
C PHE A 306 -5.97 -17.67 9.30
N SER A 307 -6.28 -18.28 10.45
CA SER A 307 -5.25 -18.91 11.29
C SER A 307 -4.48 -20.01 10.53
N SER A 308 -5.16 -20.79 9.69
CA SER A 308 -4.48 -21.84 8.90
C SER A 308 -3.50 -21.25 7.87
N TRP A 309 -3.82 -20.14 7.26
CA TRP A 309 -2.92 -19.44 6.34
C TRP A 309 -1.78 -18.76 7.08
N LEU A 310 -2.10 -18.01 8.12
CA LEU A 310 -1.16 -17.19 8.86
C LEU A 310 -0.13 -18.05 9.61
N ASP A 311 -0.55 -19.17 10.20
CA ASP A 311 0.33 -20.10 10.93
C ASP A 311 1.12 -21.04 10.01
N GLY A 312 1.02 -20.90 8.70
CA GLY A 312 1.73 -21.75 7.75
C GLY A 312 1.22 -23.21 7.71
N LYS A 313 -0.05 -23.44 8.07
CA LYS A 313 -0.67 -24.77 7.98
C LYS A 313 -1.17 -25.09 6.57
N VAL A 314 -1.50 -24.06 5.76
CA VAL A 314 -1.83 -24.21 4.35
C VAL A 314 -0.53 -24.35 3.56
N LYS A 315 -0.35 -25.48 2.89
CA LYS A 315 0.79 -25.75 2.01
C LYS A 315 0.30 -25.92 0.59
N MET A 316 0.83 -25.12 -0.32
CA MET A 316 0.44 -25.09 -1.73
C MET A 316 1.40 -25.92 -2.60
N PHE A 317 1.93 -27.00 -2.06
CA PHE A 317 2.76 -27.96 -2.80
C PHE A 317 1.86 -29.05 -3.39
N ALA A 318 2.11 -29.44 -4.64
CA ALA A 318 1.46 -30.57 -5.31
C ALA A 318 2.11 -31.89 -4.86
#